data_002cad56b759c952dba1a8efa0e34e14
#
_entry.id   002cad56b759c952dba1a8efa0e34e14
#
_cell.length_a   1.000
_cell.length_b   1.000
_cell.length_c   1.000
_cell.angle_alpha   90.00
_cell.angle_beta   90.00
_cell.angle_gamma   90.00
#
_symmetry.space_group_name_H-M   'P 1'
#
loop_
_entity.id
_entity.type
_entity.pdbx_description
1 polymer ?
#
loop_
_entity_poly.entity_id
_entity_poly.type
_entity_poly.pdbx_seq_one_letter_code
_entity_poly.pdbx_strand_id
1 'polypeptide(L)'
;MIEKNLTEFETHDEYIDFINSEKFIKPNVSYCDDNDEVHFIVDVTGVTLSPSYIEISRGETFKLNGRVLPTNATNQGLTWESSDESIATVDENGLVTGIGKGSATITVTTKDGGFTASSTVVCNINVTGVTLDKSEMNIEIIGDTEQLIATVLPIDADNKNVTWSSSDDTIATVDSNGLVTAISLGEAVITVTTEDGGYTATCDVNCGVRVTAITLDYNELYLRTGGTKAITATIYPENATNKNVTWESSRPSVASVDENGVVNGLSEGVAVITVTTEDGGYTAACEMNIVDYRKEYFTVIAKTEGCTFNFVPNGKTSDMYYSIDGGAWTSLPEGTDIPLAQNSRMRLKMKGDTTSRFGTGFISRSHGKFELCGNVMSLAYQDNFSGQTALNTTFYQFAHIGESQDCYITSIENLVMPAMTFSQTTPYNAMFYGQKYLTEVPKDLLPATELTQSSSDGMYGNMFYGCSSMTSAPDLPATTISNYCYRNMFEGCSSLVDAPKILPATAVTNYCYSNMFNGCSSLEIAPELPAPNPSASRCYQYMFSGCSNLKYIKCLLNVPVSSGNGPLYNWVQGVQSLSTSTFVKHPDIVWPDAEDRPGDGTWGKYLSGKPRDWQVVDADV
;
A
#
# COMPACT_ATOMS: atom_id res chain seq x y z
N MET A 1 -69.66 -57.56 -5.37
CA MET A 1 -69.91 -58.60 -6.40
C MET A 1 -69.93 -59.92 -5.70
N ILE A 2 -71.03 -60.68 -5.78
CA ILE A 2 -71.09 -62.01 -5.21
C ILE A 2 -70.78 -62.99 -6.34
N GLU A 3 -69.54 -63.44 -6.41
CA GLU A 3 -69.20 -64.58 -7.25
C GLU A 3 -69.81 -65.81 -6.53
N LYS A 4 -70.90 -66.26 -7.07
CA LYS A 4 -71.42 -67.57 -6.73
C LYS A 4 -71.07 -68.57 -7.84
N ASN A 5 -70.31 -69.57 -7.54
CA ASN A 5 -70.08 -70.70 -8.45
C ASN A 5 -71.40 -71.46 -8.75
N LEU A 6 -71.52 -72.01 -9.96
CA LEU A 6 -72.68 -72.79 -10.41
C LEU A 6 -73.09 -73.93 -9.42
N THR A 7 -72.14 -74.36 -8.65
CA THR A 7 -72.35 -75.40 -7.59
C THR A 7 -72.98 -74.87 -6.32
N GLU A 8 -73.24 -73.56 -6.19
CA GLU A 8 -73.87 -72.96 -4.99
C GLU A 8 -75.39 -72.77 -5.10
N PHE A 9 -76.00 -73.19 -6.25
CA PHE A 9 -77.42 -73.12 -6.46
C PHE A 9 -78.02 -74.52 -6.20
N GLU A 10 -78.89 -74.64 -5.22
CA GLU A 10 -79.54 -75.91 -4.88
C GLU A 10 -80.62 -76.30 -5.86
N THR A 11 -81.18 -75.35 -6.63
CA THR A 11 -82.25 -75.60 -7.58
C THR A 11 -82.04 -74.81 -8.87
N HIS A 12 -82.55 -75.30 -9.98
CA HIS A 12 -82.55 -74.66 -11.29
C HIS A 12 -83.27 -73.26 -11.24
N ASP A 13 -84.31 -73.16 -10.44
CA ASP A 13 -85.09 -71.94 -10.28
C ASP A 13 -84.31 -70.85 -9.52
N GLU A 14 -83.51 -71.19 -8.51
CA GLU A 14 -82.60 -70.24 -7.83
C GLU A 14 -81.54 -69.68 -8.76
N TYR A 15 -81.03 -70.49 -9.66
CA TYR A 15 -80.07 -70.06 -10.71
C TYR A 15 -80.75 -69.09 -11.69
N ILE A 16 -82.00 -69.41 -12.16
CA ILE A 16 -82.77 -68.57 -13.04
C ILE A 16 -83.13 -67.23 -12.37
N ASP A 17 -83.49 -67.25 -11.10
CA ASP A 17 -83.77 -66.03 -10.35
C ASP A 17 -82.55 -65.15 -10.16
N PHE A 18 -81.37 -65.78 -9.92
CA PHE A 18 -80.13 -65.04 -9.83
C PHE A 18 -79.74 -64.40 -11.15
N ILE A 19 -79.79 -65.09 -12.30
CA ILE A 19 -79.43 -64.53 -13.62
C ILE A 19 -80.48 -63.52 -14.11
N ASN A 20 -81.71 -63.52 -13.58
CA ASN A 20 -82.72 -62.55 -13.87
C ASN A 20 -82.76 -61.33 -12.89
N SER A 21 -81.95 -61.38 -11.82
CA SER A 21 -81.91 -60.28 -10.85
C SER A 21 -81.29 -59.04 -11.44
N GLU A 22 -81.74 -57.84 -10.98
CA GLU A 22 -81.16 -56.56 -11.39
C GLU A 22 -79.68 -56.43 -11.03
N LYS A 23 -79.14 -57.35 -10.25
CA LYS A 23 -77.75 -57.39 -9.84
C LYS A 23 -76.86 -58.21 -10.78
N PHE A 24 -77.44 -58.98 -11.69
CA PHE A 24 -76.74 -59.83 -12.64
C PHE A 24 -76.82 -59.20 -14.03
N ILE A 25 -75.70 -58.77 -14.51
CA ILE A 25 -75.58 -58.29 -15.92
C ILE A 25 -75.46 -59.55 -16.76
N LYS A 26 -76.52 -59.87 -17.57
CA LYS A 26 -76.59 -61.05 -18.42
C LYS A 26 -75.43 -61.12 -19.39
N PRO A 27 -74.67 -62.22 -19.40
CA PRO A 27 -73.64 -62.39 -20.43
C PRO A 27 -74.29 -62.58 -21.79
N ASN A 28 -73.73 -61.94 -22.84
CA ASN A 28 -74.27 -62.03 -24.22
C ASN A 28 -73.93 -63.36 -24.90
N VAL A 29 -72.86 -64.02 -24.49
CA VAL A 29 -72.41 -65.28 -25.07
C VAL A 29 -71.92 -66.18 -23.96
N SER A 30 -72.22 -67.43 -24.03
CA SER A 30 -71.60 -68.50 -23.24
C SER A 30 -71.00 -69.52 -24.18
N TYR A 31 -69.83 -70.05 -23.83
CA TYR A 31 -69.23 -71.22 -24.51
C TYR A 31 -68.76 -72.23 -23.47
N CYS A 32 -68.75 -73.51 -23.92
CA CYS A 32 -68.13 -74.56 -23.13
C CYS A 32 -66.69 -74.77 -23.62
N ASP A 33 -65.78 -74.95 -22.70
CA ASP A 33 -64.42 -75.36 -23.05
C ASP A 33 -64.33 -76.91 -23.18
N ASP A 34 -63.16 -77.40 -23.53
CA ASP A 34 -62.93 -78.85 -23.69
C ASP A 34 -63.08 -79.72 -22.41
N ASN A 35 -63.33 -79.04 -21.28
CA ASN A 35 -63.60 -79.70 -19.95
C ASN A 35 -65.07 -79.62 -19.50
N ASP A 36 -65.97 -79.19 -20.43
CA ASP A 36 -67.41 -78.97 -20.13
C ASP A 36 -67.68 -77.79 -19.09
N GLU A 37 -66.70 -76.85 -18.88
CA GLU A 37 -66.93 -75.63 -18.08
C GLU A 37 -67.63 -74.56 -18.90
N VAL A 38 -68.72 -73.99 -18.36
CA VAL A 38 -69.48 -72.88 -19.00
C VAL A 38 -68.87 -71.57 -18.63
N HIS A 39 -68.29 -70.89 -19.63
CA HIS A 39 -67.76 -69.55 -19.47
C HIS A 39 -68.77 -68.52 -19.92
N PHE A 40 -69.11 -67.59 -18.98
CA PHE A 40 -70.01 -66.50 -19.33
C PHE A 40 -69.19 -65.28 -19.80
N ILE A 41 -69.55 -64.81 -20.98
CA ILE A 41 -68.98 -63.59 -21.50
C ILE A 41 -69.81 -62.41 -21.01
N VAL A 42 -69.16 -61.52 -20.29
CA VAL A 42 -69.73 -60.25 -19.88
C VAL A 42 -69.16 -59.13 -20.73
N ASP A 43 -70.01 -58.58 -21.57
CA ASP A 43 -69.62 -57.52 -22.49
C ASP A 43 -69.19 -56.26 -21.78
N VAL A 44 -68.27 -55.53 -22.42
CA VAL A 44 -67.87 -54.20 -21.96
C VAL A 44 -68.99 -53.20 -22.33
N THR A 45 -69.39 -52.39 -21.39
CA THR A 45 -70.42 -51.35 -21.59
C THR A 45 -69.88 -49.92 -21.44
N GLY A 46 -68.62 -49.80 -21.05
CA GLY A 46 -68.00 -48.48 -20.92
C GLY A 46 -66.62 -48.55 -20.29
N VAL A 47 -65.99 -47.42 -20.14
CA VAL A 47 -64.73 -47.21 -19.45
C VAL A 47 -64.82 -45.89 -18.68
N THR A 48 -64.23 -45.86 -17.50
CA THR A 48 -64.02 -44.64 -16.72
C THR A 48 -62.55 -44.36 -16.58
N LEU A 49 -62.16 -43.06 -16.55
CA LEU A 49 -60.79 -42.63 -16.35
C LEU A 49 -60.75 -41.60 -15.21
N SER A 50 -59.86 -41.76 -14.30
CA SER A 50 -59.71 -40.86 -13.15
C SER A 50 -58.21 -40.67 -12.83
N PRO A 51 -57.85 -39.42 -12.51
CA PRO A 51 -58.65 -38.19 -12.61
C PRO A 51 -58.86 -37.75 -14.09
N SER A 52 -59.82 -36.84 -14.33
CA SER A 52 -60.09 -36.28 -15.65
C SER A 52 -59.16 -35.12 -16.02
N TYR A 53 -58.37 -34.62 -15.07
CA TYR A 53 -57.39 -33.54 -15.25
C TYR A 53 -56.19 -33.76 -14.30
N ILE A 54 -55.00 -33.57 -14.80
CA ILE A 54 -53.76 -33.55 -14.02
C ILE A 54 -52.83 -32.44 -14.52
N GLU A 55 -52.02 -31.89 -13.63
CA GLU A 55 -50.86 -31.08 -13.89
C GLU A 55 -49.61 -31.82 -13.44
N ILE A 56 -48.61 -31.88 -14.30
CA ILE A 56 -47.33 -32.54 -14.04
C ILE A 56 -46.19 -31.68 -14.60
N SER A 57 -45.01 -31.77 -14.03
CA SER A 57 -43.82 -31.13 -14.57
C SER A 57 -43.12 -32.03 -15.57
N ARG A 58 -42.30 -31.45 -16.46
CA ARG A 58 -41.44 -32.24 -17.36
C ARG A 58 -40.61 -33.25 -16.56
N GLY A 59 -40.69 -34.51 -16.98
CA GLY A 59 -40.00 -35.64 -16.35
C GLY A 59 -40.76 -36.28 -15.21
N GLU A 60 -41.83 -35.64 -14.70
CA GLU A 60 -42.70 -36.27 -13.70
C GLU A 60 -43.62 -37.30 -14.34
N THR A 61 -44.05 -38.26 -13.52
CA THR A 61 -44.97 -39.32 -13.92
C THR A 61 -46.21 -39.34 -13.03
N PHE A 62 -47.37 -39.64 -13.65
CA PHE A 62 -48.64 -39.79 -12.93
C PHE A 62 -49.39 -41.00 -13.47
N LYS A 63 -49.92 -41.84 -12.55
CA LYS A 63 -50.69 -43.04 -12.88
C LYS A 63 -52.17 -42.69 -13.03
N LEU A 64 -52.70 -42.72 -14.25
CA LEU A 64 -54.12 -42.65 -14.51
C LEU A 64 -54.78 -44.00 -14.25
N ASN A 65 -55.97 -44.00 -13.69
CA ASN A 65 -56.73 -45.19 -13.39
C ASN A 65 -57.89 -45.37 -14.37
N GLY A 66 -57.63 -46.17 -15.40
CA GLY A 66 -58.67 -46.65 -16.32
C GLY A 66 -59.39 -47.87 -15.75
N ARG A 67 -60.71 -47.86 -15.76
CA ARG A 67 -61.48 -48.97 -15.27
C ARG A 67 -62.60 -49.31 -16.25
N VAL A 68 -62.60 -50.55 -16.73
CA VAL A 68 -63.63 -51.12 -17.61
C VAL A 68 -64.90 -51.33 -16.83
N LEU A 69 -66.03 -51.06 -17.46
CA LEU A 69 -67.35 -51.31 -16.93
C LEU A 69 -68.10 -52.36 -17.78
N PRO A 70 -68.85 -53.22 -17.15
CA PRO A 70 -68.87 -53.46 -15.69
C PRO A 70 -67.55 -54.04 -15.23
N THR A 71 -67.24 -53.98 -13.95
CA THR A 71 -65.96 -54.39 -13.40
C THR A 71 -65.67 -55.90 -13.49
N ASN A 72 -66.68 -56.69 -13.84
CA ASN A 72 -66.64 -58.11 -14.12
C ASN A 72 -66.69 -58.41 -15.60
N ALA A 73 -66.51 -57.43 -16.50
CA ALA A 73 -66.40 -57.68 -17.92
C ALA A 73 -65.28 -58.68 -18.22
N THR A 74 -65.54 -59.57 -19.17
CA THR A 74 -64.62 -60.66 -19.54
C THR A 74 -63.32 -60.13 -20.10
N ASN A 75 -63.40 -59.07 -20.88
CA ASN A 75 -62.24 -58.39 -21.42
C ASN A 75 -61.97 -57.10 -20.68
N GLN A 76 -60.93 -57.08 -19.85
CA GLN A 76 -60.44 -55.92 -19.11
C GLN A 76 -59.34 -55.16 -19.84
N GLY A 77 -59.05 -55.55 -21.11
CA GLY A 77 -57.96 -54.99 -21.85
C GLY A 77 -58.19 -53.51 -22.23
N LEU A 78 -57.21 -52.71 -21.96
CA LEU A 78 -57.17 -51.31 -22.28
C LEU A 78 -56.04 -50.99 -23.25
N THR A 79 -56.23 -49.97 -24.07
CA THR A 79 -55.20 -49.32 -24.86
C THR A 79 -55.19 -47.85 -24.54
N TRP A 80 -54.03 -47.27 -24.59
CA TRP A 80 -53.79 -45.87 -24.21
C TRP A 80 -53.18 -45.12 -25.38
N GLU A 81 -53.58 -43.87 -25.55
CA GLU A 81 -53.10 -42.99 -26.57
C GLU A 81 -52.98 -41.53 -26.05
N SER A 82 -51.91 -40.87 -26.43
CA SER A 82 -51.77 -39.44 -26.22
C SER A 82 -52.11 -38.67 -27.50
N SER A 83 -52.82 -37.58 -27.38
CA SER A 83 -53.09 -36.69 -28.53
C SER A 83 -51.82 -35.98 -29.01
N ASP A 84 -50.79 -35.83 -28.13
CA ASP A 84 -49.51 -35.23 -28.46
C ASP A 84 -48.40 -35.82 -27.55
N GLU A 85 -47.63 -36.74 -28.10
CA GLU A 85 -46.51 -37.37 -27.38
C GLU A 85 -45.34 -36.45 -27.15
N SER A 86 -45.27 -35.30 -27.81
CA SER A 86 -44.26 -34.28 -27.54
C SER A 86 -44.55 -33.49 -26.25
N ILE A 87 -45.81 -33.57 -25.77
CA ILE A 87 -46.27 -32.93 -24.53
C ILE A 87 -46.32 -33.94 -23.38
N ALA A 88 -47.02 -35.05 -23.60
CA ALA A 88 -47.14 -36.13 -22.62
C ALA A 88 -47.25 -37.51 -23.31
N THR A 89 -46.49 -38.45 -22.84
CA THR A 89 -46.59 -39.87 -23.26
C THR A 89 -47.36 -40.66 -22.23
N VAL A 90 -47.94 -41.78 -22.68
CA VAL A 90 -48.61 -42.75 -21.79
C VAL A 90 -48.16 -44.15 -22.11
N ASP A 91 -47.89 -44.99 -21.11
CA ASP A 91 -47.51 -46.38 -21.30
C ASP A 91 -48.76 -47.31 -21.37
N GLU A 92 -48.55 -48.57 -21.66
CA GLU A 92 -49.61 -49.59 -21.72
C GLU A 92 -50.35 -49.77 -20.40
N ASN A 93 -49.78 -49.31 -19.30
CA ASN A 93 -50.38 -49.41 -17.97
C ASN A 93 -51.08 -48.09 -17.55
N GLY A 94 -51.10 -47.05 -18.40
CA GLY A 94 -51.67 -45.76 -18.08
C GLY A 94 -50.77 -44.86 -17.20
N LEU A 95 -49.44 -45.11 -17.18
CA LEU A 95 -48.48 -44.23 -16.56
C LEU A 95 -48.16 -43.12 -17.56
N VAL A 96 -48.57 -41.91 -17.20
CA VAL A 96 -48.31 -40.70 -17.97
C VAL A 96 -46.95 -40.13 -17.59
N THR A 97 -46.17 -39.68 -18.58
CA THR A 97 -44.90 -38.96 -18.36
C THR A 97 -44.95 -37.59 -19.06
N GLY A 98 -44.64 -36.51 -18.36
CA GLY A 98 -44.53 -35.16 -18.91
C GLY A 98 -43.26 -35.03 -19.77
N ILE A 99 -43.39 -34.59 -21.02
CA ILE A 99 -42.28 -34.46 -21.97
C ILE A 99 -41.99 -33.01 -22.32
N GLY A 100 -43.02 -32.25 -22.66
CA GLY A 100 -42.85 -30.87 -23.11
C GLY A 100 -44.01 -29.98 -22.69
N LYS A 101 -43.82 -28.66 -22.78
CA LYS A 101 -44.81 -27.67 -22.40
C LYS A 101 -46.10 -27.76 -23.22
N GLY A 102 -47.21 -27.76 -22.55
CA GLY A 102 -48.53 -27.70 -23.23
C GLY A 102 -49.60 -28.54 -22.56
N SER A 103 -50.63 -28.83 -23.32
CA SER A 103 -51.75 -29.68 -22.88
C SER A 103 -51.98 -30.82 -23.89
N ALA A 104 -51.99 -32.04 -23.40
CA ALA A 104 -52.32 -33.24 -24.15
C ALA A 104 -53.54 -33.91 -23.57
N THR A 105 -54.28 -34.62 -24.39
CA THR A 105 -55.40 -35.46 -23.95
C THR A 105 -54.94 -36.95 -23.98
N ILE A 106 -54.95 -37.58 -22.84
CA ILE A 106 -54.74 -39.03 -22.76
C ILE A 106 -56.11 -39.73 -22.85
N THR A 107 -56.21 -40.60 -23.85
CA THR A 107 -57.42 -41.37 -24.10
C THR A 107 -57.14 -42.83 -23.77
N VAL A 108 -58.00 -43.42 -22.97
CA VAL A 108 -58.08 -44.85 -22.77
C VAL A 108 -59.24 -45.45 -23.59
N THR A 109 -58.95 -46.53 -24.27
CA THR A 109 -59.95 -47.26 -25.09
C THR A 109 -60.02 -48.69 -24.68
N THR A 110 -61.20 -49.27 -24.50
CA THR A 110 -61.36 -50.69 -24.26
C THR A 110 -61.08 -51.52 -25.50
N LYS A 111 -60.38 -52.64 -25.35
CA LYS A 111 -60.08 -53.55 -26.47
C LYS A 111 -61.34 -54.25 -26.98
N ASP A 112 -62.34 -54.32 -26.14
CA ASP A 112 -63.67 -54.83 -26.49
C ASP A 112 -64.68 -53.69 -26.43
N GLY A 113 -65.47 -53.55 -27.50
CA GLY A 113 -66.50 -52.50 -27.63
C GLY A 113 -66.00 -51.09 -27.99
N GLY A 114 -64.71 -50.80 -27.91
CA GLY A 114 -64.14 -49.54 -28.33
C GLY A 114 -64.59 -48.30 -27.54
N PHE A 115 -65.03 -48.48 -26.27
CA PHE A 115 -65.45 -47.33 -25.43
C PHE A 115 -64.24 -46.52 -24.98
N THR A 116 -64.42 -45.22 -24.98
CA THR A 116 -63.33 -44.27 -24.65
C THR A 116 -63.66 -43.41 -23.43
N ALA A 117 -62.59 -43.06 -22.70
CA ALA A 117 -62.61 -41.98 -21.70
C ALA A 117 -61.31 -41.21 -21.77
N SER A 118 -61.31 -39.94 -21.43
CA SER A 118 -60.14 -39.09 -21.54
C SER A 118 -59.79 -38.30 -20.28
N SER A 119 -58.52 -37.95 -20.17
CA SER A 119 -57.99 -37.10 -19.13
C SER A 119 -57.14 -36.01 -19.78
N THR A 120 -57.31 -34.76 -19.35
CA THR A 120 -56.45 -33.66 -19.80
C THR A 120 -55.19 -33.64 -18.94
N VAL A 121 -54.04 -33.61 -19.58
CA VAL A 121 -52.73 -33.51 -18.95
C VAL A 121 -52.13 -32.16 -19.33
N VAL A 122 -51.83 -31.31 -18.37
CA VAL A 122 -51.03 -30.09 -18.55
C VAL A 122 -49.62 -30.37 -18.07
N CYS A 123 -48.69 -30.21 -18.95
CA CYS A 123 -47.27 -30.36 -18.62
C CYS A 123 -46.61 -29.01 -18.52
N ASN A 124 -46.12 -28.66 -17.32
CA ASN A 124 -45.41 -27.46 -17.03
C ASN A 124 -43.91 -27.67 -17.08
N ILE A 125 -43.16 -26.64 -17.43
CA ILE A 125 -41.70 -26.67 -17.43
C ILE A 125 -41.22 -25.75 -16.31
N ASN A 126 -40.85 -26.36 -15.19
CA ASN A 126 -40.33 -25.62 -14.04
C ASN A 126 -38.91 -25.11 -14.31
N VAL A 127 -38.54 -24.06 -13.63
CA VAL A 127 -37.16 -23.54 -13.61
C VAL A 127 -36.25 -24.54 -12.90
N THR A 128 -35.07 -24.78 -13.46
CA THR A 128 -34.04 -25.64 -12.88
C THR A 128 -32.77 -24.88 -12.53
N GLY A 129 -32.69 -23.59 -12.90
CA GLY A 129 -31.54 -22.75 -12.61
C GLY A 129 -31.62 -21.40 -13.30
N VAL A 130 -30.65 -20.57 -12.98
CA VAL A 130 -30.38 -19.27 -13.64
C VAL A 130 -28.88 -19.09 -13.78
N THR A 131 -28.46 -18.48 -14.86
CA THR A 131 -27.05 -18.10 -15.09
C THR A 131 -26.98 -16.64 -15.49
N LEU A 132 -25.81 -16.03 -15.22
CA LEU A 132 -25.47 -14.70 -15.70
C LEU A 132 -24.44 -14.81 -16.82
N ASP A 133 -24.43 -13.82 -17.71
CA ASP A 133 -23.44 -13.68 -18.80
C ASP A 133 -22.05 -13.31 -18.27
N LYS A 134 -21.97 -12.77 -17.03
CA LYS A 134 -20.74 -12.37 -16.36
C LYS A 134 -20.76 -12.84 -14.90
N SER A 135 -19.61 -13.30 -14.39
CA SER A 135 -19.38 -13.58 -12.96
C SER A 135 -18.69 -12.42 -12.24
N GLU A 136 -18.04 -11.55 -13.00
CA GLU A 136 -17.35 -10.35 -12.51
C GLU A 136 -17.63 -9.18 -13.45
N MET A 137 -17.67 -7.96 -12.88
CA MET A 137 -17.93 -6.71 -13.61
C MET A 137 -17.10 -5.59 -12.98
N ASN A 138 -16.40 -4.81 -13.81
CA ASN A 138 -15.68 -3.62 -13.36
C ASN A 138 -16.33 -2.38 -13.98
N ILE A 139 -16.97 -1.55 -13.17
CA ILE A 139 -17.52 -0.25 -13.59
C ILE A 139 -16.57 0.83 -13.10
N GLU A 140 -15.78 1.36 -14.02
CA GLU A 140 -14.60 2.16 -13.70
C GLU A 140 -14.91 3.59 -13.26
N ILE A 141 -16.02 4.14 -13.75
CA ILE A 141 -16.44 5.53 -13.49
C ILE A 141 -17.73 5.53 -12.67
N ILE A 142 -17.72 6.23 -11.56
CA ILE A 142 -18.92 6.41 -10.74
C ILE A 142 -20.00 7.14 -11.55
N GLY A 143 -21.20 6.55 -11.54
CA GLY A 143 -22.35 6.99 -12.33
C GLY A 143 -22.52 6.25 -13.66
N ASP A 144 -21.52 5.50 -14.11
CA ASP A 144 -21.65 4.65 -15.30
C ASP A 144 -22.49 3.40 -14.99
N THR A 145 -23.03 2.83 -16.07
CA THR A 145 -23.91 1.66 -16.01
C THR A 145 -23.40 0.55 -16.90
N GLU A 146 -23.62 -0.70 -16.48
CA GLU A 146 -23.32 -1.87 -17.26
C GLU A 146 -24.43 -2.92 -17.15
N GLN A 147 -24.73 -3.61 -18.25
CA GLN A 147 -25.83 -4.56 -18.33
C GLN A 147 -25.36 -5.97 -17.92
N LEU A 148 -26.10 -6.60 -17.00
CA LEU A 148 -26.08 -8.04 -16.72
C LEU A 148 -27.26 -8.70 -17.42
N ILE A 149 -27.02 -9.87 -18.00
CA ILE A 149 -28.06 -10.66 -18.69
C ILE A 149 -28.25 -11.96 -17.92
N ALA A 150 -29.46 -12.15 -17.39
CA ALA A 150 -29.86 -13.42 -16.77
C ALA A 150 -30.47 -14.36 -17.82
N THR A 151 -30.07 -15.61 -17.77
CA THR A 151 -30.65 -16.70 -18.56
C THR A 151 -31.26 -17.73 -17.62
N VAL A 152 -32.60 -17.82 -17.63
CA VAL A 152 -33.34 -18.82 -16.85
C VAL A 152 -33.31 -20.15 -17.59
N LEU A 153 -33.08 -21.22 -16.86
CA LEU A 153 -32.97 -22.59 -17.40
C LEU A 153 -34.10 -23.46 -16.87
N PRO A 154 -34.63 -24.37 -17.71
CA PRO A 154 -34.33 -24.49 -19.15
C PRO A 154 -34.89 -23.30 -19.93
N ILE A 155 -34.40 -23.10 -21.15
CA ILE A 155 -34.74 -21.89 -21.96
C ILE A 155 -36.24 -21.78 -22.27
N ASP A 156 -36.98 -22.88 -22.19
CA ASP A 156 -38.42 -23.03 -22.42
C ASP A 156 -39.24 -23.07 -21.11
N ALA A 157 -38.64 -22.76 -19.94
CA ALA A 157 -39.36 -22.69 -18.68
C ALA A 157 -40.58 -21.75 -18.73
N ASP A 158 -41.63 -22.10 -17.99
CA ASP A 158 -42.92 -21.38 -18.01
C ASP A 158 -42.84 -20.00 -17.35
N ASN A 159 -42.21 -19.93 -16.19
CA ASN A 159 -41.99 -18.68 -15.47
C ASN A 159 -40.52 -18.27 -15.54
N LYS A 160 -40.22 -17.26 -16.33
CA LYS A 160 -38.87 -16.69 -16.47
C LYS A 160 -38.67 -15.41 -15.68
N ASN A 161 -39.60 -15.08 -14.84
CA ASN A 161 -39.47 -13.88 -14.02
C ASN A 161 -38.31 -14.02 -13.05
N VAL A 162 -37.55 -12.94 -12.94
CA VAL A 162 -36.44 -12.81 -12.00
C VAL A 162 -36.55 -11.52 -11.20
N THR A 163 -35.95 -11.53 -10.04
CA THR A 163 -35.72 -10.36 -9.20
C THR A 163 -34.23 -10.13 -9.04
N TRP A 164 -33.83 -8.88 -8.91
CA TRP A 164 -32.45 -8.47 -8.74
C TRP A 164 -32.26 -7.79 -7.40
N SER A 165 -31.09 -7.97 -6.81
CA SER A 165 -30.67 -7.28 -5.58
C SER A 165 -29.18 -7.02 -5.57
N SER A 166 -28.77 -5.98 -4.88
CA SER A 166 -27.39 -5.68 -4.55
C SER A 166 -27.12 -6.02 -3.08
N SER A 167 -25.89 -6.45 -2.78
CA SER A 167 -25.44 -6.62 -1.38
C SER A 167 -25.22 -5.27 -0.69
N ASP A 168 -24.95 -4.20 -1.46
CA ASP A 168 -24.76 -2.84 -0.96
C ASP A 168 -25.16 -1.79 -2.01
N ASP A 169 -26.37 -1.23 -1.86
CA ASP A 169 -26.90 -0.21 -2.76
C ASP A 169 -26.16 1.12 -2.67
N THR A 170 -25.30 1.33 -1.68
CA THR A 170 -24.45 2.53 -1.59
C THR A 170 -23.22 2.43 -2.47
N ILE A 171 -22.86 1.23 -2.91
CA ILE A 171 -21.73 0.95 -3.81
C ILE A 171 -22.22 0.73 -5.24
N ALA A 172 -23.15 -0.19 -5.44
CA ALA A 172 -23.76 -0.46 -6.74
C ALA A 172 -25.23 -0.77 -6.59
N THR A 173 -26.07 -0.21 -7.47
CA THR A 173 -27.50 -0.54 -7.57
C THR A 173 -27.75 -1.36 -8.82
N VAL A 174 -28.85 -2.13 -8.83
CA VAL A 174 -29.32 -2.85 -10.00
C VAL A 174 -30.82 -2.61 -10.20
N ASP A 175 -31.24 -2.38 -11.44
CA ASP A 175 -32.65 -2.22 -11.79
C ASP A 175 -33.33 -3.57 -12.07
N SER A 176 -34.65 -3.54 -12.30
CA SER A 176 -35.46 -4.73 -12.63
C SER A 176 -35.07 -5.41 -13.94
N ASN A 177 -34.29 -4.77 -14.80
CA ASN A 177 -33.82 -5.30 -16.08
C ASN A 177 -32.38 -5.83 -16.00
N GLY A 178 -31.72 -5.75 -14.83
CA GLY A 178 -30.33 -6.15 -14.64
C GLY A 178 -29.33 -5.06 -15.04
N LEU A 179 -29.75 -3.80 -15.19
CA LEU A 179 -28.82 -2.69 -15.43
C LEU A 179 -28.18 -2.29 -14.08
N VAL A 180 -26.89 -2.50 -13.97
CA VAL A 180 -26.09 -2.17 -12.80
C VAL A 180 -25.54 -0.76 -12.92
N THR A 181 -25.63 0.04 -11.86
CA THR A 181 -25.10 1.42 -11.79
C THR A 181 -24.09 1.51 -10.65
N ALA A 182 -22.89 1.99 -10.93
CA ALA A 182 -21.89 2.31 -9.91
C ALA A 182 -22.26 3.59 -9.16
N ILE A 183 -22.39 3.53 -7.84
CA ILE A 183 -22.77 4.66 -6.98
C ILE A 183 -21.57 5.25 -6.24
N SER A 184 -20.69 4.40 -5.71
CA SER A 184 -19.47 4.82 -5.00
C SER A 184 -18.37 3.77 -5.15
N LEU A 185 -17.14 4.12 -4.68
CA LEU A 185 -16.00 3.20 -4.68
C LEU A 185 -16.25 2.01 -3.77
N GLY A 186 -15.94 0.82 -4.23
CA GLY A 186 -16.04 -0.40 -3.43
C GLY A 186 -16.46 -1.63 -4.24
N GLU A 187 -16.76 -2.70 -3.54
CA GLU A 187 -17.20 -3.98 -4.08
C GLU A 187 -18.63 -4.27 -3.63
N ALA A 188 -19.46 -4.71 -4.55
CA ALA A 188 -20.81 -5.19 -4.27
C ALA A 188 -21.09 -6.47 -5.04
N VAL A 189 -21.99 -7.31 -4.53
CA VAL A 189 -22.43 -8.52 -5.20
C VAL A 189 -23.86 -8.30 -5.71
N ILE A 190 -24.04 -8.40 -7.03
CA ILE A 190 -25.36 -8.39 -7.63
C ILE A 190 -25.87 -9.82 -7.72
N THR A 191 -27.08 -10.04 -7.21
CA THR A 191 -27.76 -11.33 -7.20
C THR A 191 -29.04 -11.27 -8.02
N VAL A 192 -29.19 -12.21 -8.95
CA VAL A 192 -30.46 -12.51 -9.60
C VAL A 192 -31.11 -13.72 -8.93
N THR A 193 -32.44 -13.67 -8.74
CA THR A 193 -33.21 -14.75 -8.13
C THR A 193 -34.43 -15.03 -9.02
N THR A 194 -34.68 -16.30 -9.37
CA THR A 194 -35.86 -16.70 -10.11
C THR A 194 -37.09 -16.70 -9.20
N GLU A 195 -38.24 -16.25 -9.71
CA GLU A 195 -39.52 -16.29 -9.01
C GLU A 195 -39.98 -17.75 -8.79
N ASP A 196 -39.83 -18.60 -9.81
CA ASP A 196 -40.06 -20.02 -9.71
C ASP A 196 -38.78 -20.75 -9.26
N GLY A 197 -38.89 -21.51 -8.18
CA GLY A 197 -37.83 -22.34 -7.61
C GLY A 197 -36.77 -21.59 -6.79
N GLY A 198 -36.70 -20.24 -6.83
CA GLY A 198 -35.78 -19.45 -5.99
C GLY A 198 -34.28 -19.66 -6.32
N TYR A 199 -33.94 -20.06 -7.53
CA TYR A 199 -32.55 -20.26 -7.97
C TYR A 199 -31.84 -18.91 -8.09
N THR A 200 -30.57 -18.89 -7.70
CA THR A 200 -29.76 -17.67 -7.70
C THR A 200 -28.50 -17.80 -8.55
N ALA A 201 -28.06 -16.66 -9.09
CA ALA A 201 -26.72 -16.48 -9.64
C ALA A 201 -26.20 -15.11 -9.22
N THR A 202 -24.87 -14.98 -9.09
CA THR A 202 -24.20 -13.77 -8.59
C THR A 202 -23.16 -13.26 -9.57
N CYS A 203 -22.95 -11.95 -9.54
CA CYS A 203 -21.87 -11.25 -10.21
C CYS A 203 -21.18 -10.34 -9.20
N ASP A 204 -19.86 -10.46 -9.05
CA ASP A 204 -19.05 -9.55 -8.26
C ASP A 204 -18.84 -8.27 -9.05
N VAL A 205 -19.21 -7.12 -8.47
CA VAL A 205 -19.12 -5.81 -9.11
C VAL A 205 -18.12 -4.96 -8.36
N ASN A 206 -17.07 -4.54 -9.05
CA ASN A 206 -16.08 -3.62 -8.54
C ASN A 206 -16.30 -2.24 -9.15
N CYS A 207 -16.62 -1.26 -8.31
CA CYS A 207 -16.81 0.13 -8.69
C CYS A 207 -15.57 0.93 -8.33
N GLY A 208 -14.93 1.59 -9.31
CA GLY A 208 -13.70 2.30 -9.10
C GLY A 208 -13.46 3.46 -10.05
N VAL A 209 -12.57 4.38 -9.63
CA VAL A 209 -12.09 5.49 -10.46
C VAL A 209 -10.78 5.07 -11.13
N ARG A 210 -10.74 5.15 -12.45
CA ARG A 210 -9.53 4.85 -13.23
C ARG A 210 -8.44 5.88 -13.02
N VAL A 211 -7.20 5.44 -13.13
CA VAL A 211 -6.05 6.31 -13.36
C VAL A 211 -6.17 6.97 -14.73
N THR A 212 -5.92 8.28 -14.79
CA THR A 212 -5.92 9.06 -16.03
C THR A 212 -4.56 9.64 -16.37
N ALA A 213 -3.67 9.74 -15.37
CA ALA A 213 -2.30 10.23 -15.57
C ALA A 213 -1.42 9.88 -14.36
N ILE A 214 -0.10 9.92 -14.58
CA ILE A 214 0.94 9.85 -13.55
C ILE A 214 2.00 10.91 -13.83
N THR A 215 2.54 11.52 -12.78
CA THR A 215 3.67 12.46 -12.87
C THR A 215 4.73 12.12 -11.84
N LEU A 216 5.95 12.58 -12.06
CA LEU A 216 7.04 12.55 -11.09
C LEU A 216 7.37 13.96 -10.60
N ASP A 217 7.88 14.05 -9.37
CA ASP A 217 8.40 15.29 -8.77
C ASP A 217 9.67 15.81 -9.46
N TYR A 218 10.39 14.94 -10.20
CA TYR A 218 11.58 15.27 -10.97
C TYR A 218 11.52 14.72 -12.40
N ASN A 219 11.96 15.50 -13.37
CA ASN A 219 12.19 15.07 -14.77
C ASN A 219 13.64 14.70 -15.02
N GLU A 220 14.55 15.34 -14.27
CA GLU A 220 16.00 15.13 -14.31
C GLU A 220 16.55 15.28 -12.89
N LEU A 221 17.51 14.43 -12.53
CA LEU A 221 18.13 14.45 -11.21
C LEU A 221 19.61 14.07 -11.28
N TYR A 222 20.43 14.78 -10.51
CA TYR A 222 21.86 14.47 -10.34
C TYR A 222 22.05 13.82 -8.97
N LEU A 223 22.61 12.61 -8.96
CA LEU A 223 22.83 11.84 -7.75
C LEU A 223 24.29 11.37 -7.71
N ARG A 224 24.91 11.45 -6.54
CA ARG A 224 26.27 10.93 -6.37
C ARG A 224 26.30 9.40 -6.40
N THR A 225 27.43 8.84 -6.83
CA THR A 225 27.70 7.41 -6.69
C THR A 225 27.65 7.01 -5.20
N GLY A 226 26.87 5.98 -4.88
CA GLY A 226 26.58 5.55 -3.51
C GLY A 226 25.49 6.36 -2.79
N GLY A 227 24.95 7.42 -3.43
CA GLY A 227 23.82 8.18 -2.90
C GLY A 227 22.48 7.51 -3.19
N THR A 228 21.47 7.90 -2.41
CA THR A 228 20.09 7.44 -2.57
C THR A 228 19.15 8.63 -2.62
N LYS A 229 18.11 8.54 -3.45
CA LYS A 229 17.06 9.57 -3.55
C LYS A 229 15.71 8.92 -3.79
N ALA A 230 14.73 9.29 -2.99
CA ALA A 230 13.34 8.94 -3.29
C ALA A 230 12.77 9.86 -4.37
N ILE A 231 12.11 9.28 -5.36
CA ILE A 231 11.33 9.97 -6.39
C ILE A 231 9.86 9.67 -6.10
N THR A 232 9.04 10.73 -6.05
CA THR A 232 7.63 10.61 -5.73
C THR A 232 6.78 10.62 -6.99
N ALA A 233 5.96 9.58 -7.15
CA ALA A 233 4.95 9.51 -8.20
C ALA A 233 3.62 10.08 -7.69
N THR A 234 3.00 10.96 -8.48
CA THR A 234 1.65 11.47 -8.22
C THR A 234 0.70 10.93 -9.27
N ILE A 235 -0.33 10.22 -8.82
CA ILE A 235 -1.32 9.56 -9.66
C ILE A 235 -2.59 10.42 -9.71
N TYR A 236 -3.18 10.53 -10.89
CA TYR A 236 -4.40 11.28 -11.12
C TYR A 236 -5.52 10.41 -11.71
N PRO A 237 -6.79 10.64 -11.30
CA PRO A 237 -7.16 11.58 -10.24
C PRO A 237 -6.71 11.08 -8.86
N GLU A 238 -6.65 11.96 -7.86
CA GLU A 238 -6.16 11.64 -6.53
C GLU A 238 -6.96 10.53 -5.83
N ASN A 239 -8.23 10.36 -6.21
CA ASN A 239 -9.12 9.30 -5.73
C ASN A 239 -9.12 8.05 -6.63
N ALA A 240 -8.14 7.87 -7.51
CA ALA A 240 -8.01 6.64 -8.30
C ALA A 240 -7.99 5.41 -7.38
N THR A 241 -8.73 4.38 -7.76
CA THR A 241 -8.96 3.19 -6.93
C THR A 241 -7.70 2.32 -6.87
N ASN A 242 -7.08 2.06 -8.01
CA ASN A 242 -5.82 1.32 -8.07
C ASN A 242 -4.66 2.29 -8.29
N LYS A 243 -3.88 2.52 -7.21
CA LYS A 243 -2.68 3.37 -7.23
C LYS A 243 -1.38 2.58 -7.28
N ASN A 244 -1.45 1.30 -7.56
CA ASN A 244 -0.27 0.47 -7.68
C ASN A 244 0.58 0.92 -8.88
N VAL A 245 1.88 0.95 -8.65
CA VAL A 245 2.86 1.29 -9.67
C VAL A 245 4.00 0.29 -9.68
N THR A 246 4.65 0.18 -10.82
CA THR A 246 5.91 -0.54 -10.98
C THR A 246 7.01 0.43 -11.39
N TRP A 247 8.21 0.19 -10.88
CA TRP A 247 9.39 1.00 -11.16
C TRP A 247 10.41 0.20 -11.95
N GLU A 248 11.01 0.82 -12.94
CA GLU A 248 12.05 0.21 -13.75
C GLU A 248 13.18 1.19 -14.04
N SER A 249 14.41 0.67 -14.09
CA SER A 249 15.59 1.40 -14.53
C SER A 249 16.04 0.91 -15.90
N SER A 250 16.29 1.84 -16.83
CA SER A 250 16.86 1.51 -18.15
C SER A 250 18.28 0.95 -18.08
N ARG A 251 19.02 1.23 -16.98
CA ARG A 251 20.39 0.77 -16.73
C ARG A 251 20.60 0.47 -15.24
N PRO A 252 20.14 -0.70 -14.73
CA PRO A 252 20.21 -1.04 -13.31
C PRO A 252 21.63 -1.08 -12.72
N SER A 253 22.66 -1.25 -13.56
CA SER A 253 24.07 -1.17 -13.14
C SER A 253 24.57 0.25 -12.90
N VAL A 254 23.86 1.26 -13.41
CA VAL A 254 24.17 2.69 -13.22
C VAL A 254 23.32 3.23 -12.06
N ALA A 255 22.02 3.04 -12.13
CA ALA A 255 21.09 3.39 -11.07
C ALA A 255 20.02 2.31 -10.94
N SER A 256 19.83 1.75 -9.75
CA SER A 256 18.71 0.86 -9.42
C SER A 256 17.60 1.65 -8.74
N VAL A 257 16.38 1.14 -8.84
CA VAL A 257 15.20 1.68 -8.14
C VAL A 257 14.49 0.53 -7.43
N ASP A 258 13.95 0.78 -6.24
CA ASP A 258 13.13 -0.17 -5.49
C ASP A 258 11.63 0.06 -5.73
N GLU A 259 10.80 -0.79 -5.14
CA GLU A 259 9.33 -0.74 -5.24
C GLU A 259 8.70 0.54 -4.67
N ASN A 260 9.42 1.30 -3.83
CA ASN A 260 8.98 2.55 -3.22
C ASN A 260 9.48 3.79 -3.97
N GLY A 261 10.15 3.62 -5.12
CA GLY A 261 10.72 4.71 -5.89
C GLY A 261 12.04 5.26 -5.33
N VAL A 262 12.72 4.52 -4.43
CA VAL A 262 14.04 4.91 -3.94
C VAL A 262 15.10 4.50 -4.94
N VAL A 263 15.76 5.49 -5.53
CA VAL A 263 16.83 5.30 -6.50
C VAL A 263 18.18 5.24 -5.80
N ASN A 264 19.01 4.25 -6.16
CA ASN A 264 20.38 4.10 -5.68
C ASN A 264 21.35 4.36 -6.86
N GLY A 265 22.25 5.32 -6.73
CA GLY A 265 23.31 5.58 -7.69
C GLY A 265 24.47 4.59 -7.51
N LEU A 266 24.73 3.72 -8.49
CA LEU A 266 25.69 2.62 -8.36
C LEU A 266 27.03 2.91 -9.07
N SER A 267 26.97 3.45 -10.27
CA SER A 267 28.17 3.80 -11.05
C SER A 267 27.92 5.02 -11.93
N GLU A 268 28.99 5.73 -12.31
CA GLU A 268 28.89 6.90 -13.21
C GLU A 268 28.16 6.57 -14.51
N GLY A 269 27.27 7.47 -14.91
CA GLY A 269 26.53 7.35 -16.16
C GLY A 269 25.12 7.93 -16.06
N VAL A 270 24.34 7.70 -17.12
CA VAL A 270 22.95 8.13 -17.20
C VAL A 270 22.04 6.90 -17.23
N ALA A 271 20.99 6.92 -16.44
CA ALA A 271 19.90 5.94 -16.46
C ALA A 271 18.56 6.68 -16.47
N VAL A 272 17.53 6.08 -17.06
CA VAL A 272 16.16 6.59 -17.00
C VAL A 272 15.40 5.70 -16.05
N ILE A 273 14.81 6.28 -15.01
CA ILE A 273 13.88 5.61 -14.10
C ILE A 273 12.48 5.88 -14.60
N THR A 274 11.73 4.82 -14.85
CA THR A 274 10.35 4.88 -15.34
C THR A 274 9.44 4.27 -14.29
N VAL A 275 8.34 4.97 -14.00
CA VAL A 275 7.22 4.46 -13.22
C VAL A 275 6.05 4.18 -14.15
N THR A 276 5.37 3.07 -13.93
CA THR A 276 4.20 2.66 -14.73
C THR A 276 3.07 2.30 -13.79
N THR A 277 1.86 2.82 -14.05
CA THR A 277 0.67 2.45 -13.28
C THR A 277 0.16 1.08 -13.70
N GLU A 278 -0.28 0.27 -12.75
CA GLU A 278 -0.94 -1.02 -13.02
C GLU A 278 -2.28 -0.80 -13.74
N ASP A 279 -3.06 0.18 -13.30
CA ASP A 279 -4.27 0.60 -13.98
C ASP A 279 -3.93 1.58 -15.12
N GLY A 280 -4.29 1.20 -16.34
CA GLY A 280 -4.19 2.01 -17.55
C GLY A 280 -2.78 2.10 -18.16
N GLY A 281 -1.71 1.62 -17.51
CA GLY A 281 -0.36 1.59 -18.06
C GLY A 281 0.25 2.97 -18.33
N TYR A 282 -0.18 4.01 -17.61
CA TYR A 282 0.39 5.36 -17.74
C TYR A 282 1.81 5.38 -17.20
N THR A 283 2.69 6.12 -17.88
CA THR A 283 4.10 6.18 -17.52
C THR A 283 4.58 7.60 -17.27
N ALA A 284 5.54 7.74 -16.35
CA ALA A 284 6.37 8.95 -16.19
C ALA A 284 7.83 8.54 -16.01
N ALA A 285 8.74 9.40 -16.40
CA ALA A 285 10.16 9.08 -16.39
C ALA A 285 11.01 10.24 -15.85
N CYS A 286 12.10 9.87 -15.14
CA CYS A 286 13.13 10.79 -14.66
C CYS A 286 14.50 10.36 -15.17
N GLU A 287 15.25 11.28 -15.77
CA GLU A 287 16.62 11.05 -16.15
C GLU A 287 17.54 11.19 -14.92
N MET A 288 18.25 10.11 -14.59
CA MET A 288 19.19 10.06 -13.48
C MET A 288 20.62 10.18 -13.97
N ASN A 289 21.27 11.29 -13.64
CA ASN A 289 22.68 11.54 -13.90
C ASN A 289 23.49 11.11 -12.67
N ILE A 290 24.13 9.93 -12.72
CA ILE A 290 24.95 9.43 -11.62
C ILE A 290 26.38 9.91 -11.79
N VAL A 291 26.88 10.66 -10.81
CA VAL A 291 28.16 11.36 -10.85
C VAL A 291 29.05 10.91 -9.68
N ASP A 292 30.31 10.59 -9.96
CA ASP A 292 31.31 10.41 -8.91
C ASP A 292 31.87 11.78 -8.48
N TYR A 293 31.14 12.45 -7.59
CA TYR A 293 31.50 13.78 -7.10
C TYR A 293 32.88 13.83 -6.40
N ARG A 294 33.50 12.68 -6.07
CA ARG A 294 34.89 12.63 -5.57
C ARG A 294 35.88 13.08 -6.62
N LYS A 295 35.51 12.96 -7.90
CA LYS A 295 36.30 13.40 -9.06
C LYS A 295 35.89 14.78 -9.59
N GLU A 296 34.76 15.31 -9.12
CA GLU A 296 34.24 16.60 -9.52
C GLU A 296 34.82 17.73 -8.67
N TYR A 297 35.10 18.87 -9.29
CA TYR A 297 35.50 20.06 -8.55
C TYR A 297 34.40 20.54 -7.64
N PHE A 298 34.77 21.19 -6.54
CA PHE A 298 33.81 21.91 -5.70
C PHE A 298 33.03 22.90 -6.59
N THR A 299 31.71 22.82 -6.54
CA THR A 299 30.83 23.53 -7.47
C THR A 299 29.73 24.23 -6.69
N VAL A 300 29.48 25.47 -7.07
CA VAL A 300 28.34 26.28 -6.60
C VAL A 300 27.31 26.34 -7.72
N ILE A 301 26.07 26.00 -7.44
CA ILE A 301 24.96 26.04 -8.40
C ILE A 301 23.97 27.11 -7.95
N ALA A 302 23.68 28.09 -8.82
CA ALA A 302 22.67 29.10 -8.55
C ALA A 302 21.25 28.50 -8.65
N LYS A 303 20.42 28.67 -7.65
CA LYS A 303 19.04 28.09 -7.61
C LYS A 303 17.95 29.09 -7.94
N THR A 304 18.27 30.37 -7.93
CA THR A 304 17.34 31.47 -8.23
C THR A 304 17.92 32.41 -9.28
N GLU A 305 17.06 33.16 -9.95
CA GLU A 305 17.50 34.25 -10.80
C GLU A 305 18.18 35.36 -9.96
N GLY A 306 19.10 36.10 -10.59
CA GLY A 306 19.80 37.23 -9.97
C GLY A 306 20.85 36.85 -8.94
N CYS A 307 21.28 35.57 -8.89
CA CYS A 307 22.37 35.15 -8.00
C CYS A 307 23.68 35.82 -8.40
N THR A 308 24.46 36.22 -7.39
CA THR A 308 25.85 36.67 -7.59
C THR A 308 26.76 35.90 -6.63
N PHE A 309 27.86 35.39 -7.15
CA PHE A 309 28.92 34.79 -6.35
C PHE A 309 29.99 35.82 -6.06
N ASN A 310 30.30 36.00 -4.78
CA ASN A 310 31.34 36.94 -4.36
C ASN A 310 32.27 36.22 -3.37
N PHE A 311 33.53 36.19 -3.75
CA PHE A 311 34.58 35.56 -2.98
C PHE A 311 35.36 36.59 -2.16
N VAL A 312 35.45 36.36 -0.85
CA VAL A 312 36.24 37.18 0.07
C VAL A 312 37.27 36.31 0.77
N PRO A 313 38.53 36.36 0.36
CA PRO A 313 39.58 35.68 1.08
C PRO A 313 39.93 36.43 2.36
N ASN A 314 40.00 35.72 3.47
CA ASN A 314 40.56 36.27 4.70
C ASN A 314 42.07 35.98 4.72
N GLY A 315 42.87 36.81 3.99
CA GLY A 315 44.34 36.76 3.93
C GLY A 315 44.93 35.76 2.90
N LYS A 316 45.65 36.29 1.92
CA LYS A 316 46.46 35.59 0.89
C LYS A 316 45.75 34.56 0.03
N THR A 317 44.93 35.00 -0.92
CA THR A 317 44.30 34.08 -1.86
C THR A 317 44.14 34.66 -3.25
N SER A 318 45.19 35.21 -3.80
CA SER A 318 45.23 35.63 -5.20
C SER A 318 45.20 34.45 -6.21
N ASP A 319 44.92 33.22 -5.74
CA ASP A 319 45.24 32.03 -6.53
C ASP A 319 44.06 31.02 -6.65
N MET A 320 42.82 31.50 -6.80
CA MET A 320 41.67 30.64 -7.16
C MET A 320 41.28 30.83 -8.63
N TYR A 321 40.79 29.73 -9.21
CA TYR A 321 40.19 29.71 -10.54
C TYR A 321 38.73 29.26 -10.46
N TYR A 322 37.93 29.81 -11.36
CA TYR A 322 36.57 29.35 -11.60
C TYR A 322 36.29 29.03 -13.06
N SER A 323 35.30 28.21 -13.30
CA SER A 323 34.75 27.89 -14.61
C SER A 323 33.24 27.81 -14.49
N ILE A 324 32.52 28.56 -15.35
CA ILE A 324 31.04 28.52 -15.40
C ILE A 324 30.63 27.62 -16.55
N ASP A 325 29.71 26.67 -16.28
CA ASP A 325 29.08 25.77 -17.25
C ASP A 325 30.07 25.06 -18.19
N GLY A 326 31.23 24.65 -17.65
CA GLY A 326 32.29 23.98 -18.40
C GLY A 326 33.15 24.87 -19.26
N GLY A 327 33.00 26.20 -19.16
CA GLY A 327 33.85 27.17 -19.85
C GLY A 327 35.29 27.14 -19.38
N ALA A 328 36.13 28.02 -19.96
CA ALA A 328 37.54 28.13 -19.61
C ALA A 328 37.75 28.52 -18.14
N TRP A 329 38.81 27.99 -17.53
CA TRP A 329 39.25 28.40 -16.21
C TRP A 329 39.76 29.83 -16.18
N THR A 330 39.15 30.66 -15.37
CA THR A 330 39.48 32.10 -15.23
C THR A 330 39.90 32.35 -13.78
N SER A 331 40.84 33.25 -13.57
CA SER A 331 41.25 33.69 -12.24
C SER A 331 40.07 34.32 -11.50
N LEU A 332 39.80 33.88 -10.29
CA LEU A 332 38.68 34.38 -9.48
C LEU A 332 39.08 35.75 -8.87
N PRO A 333 38.41 36.86 -9.25
CA PRO A 333 38.71 38.17 -8.72
C PRO A 333 38.16 38.30 -7.28
N GLU A 334 39.00 38.84 -6.40
CA GLU A 334 38.59 39.09 -5.01
C GLU A 334 37.57 40.22 -4.92
N GLY A 335 36.50 40.00 -4.11
CA GLY A 335 35.51 41.02 -3.76
C GLY A 335 34.65 41.50 -4.93
N THR A 336 34.67 40.80 -6.06
CA THR A 336 33.87 41.12 -7.24
C THR A 336 32.67 40.20 -7.36
N ASP A 337 31.50 40.79 -7.61
CA ASP A 337 30.28 40.03 -7.87
C ASP A 337 30.32 39.36 -9.25
N ILE A 338 30.28 38.04 -9.28
CA ILE A 338 30.15 37.24 -10.48
C ILE A 338 28.70 36.84 -10.66
N PRO A 339 28.00 37.37 -11.68
CA PRO A 339 26.60 37.01 -11.90
C PRO A 339 26.46 35.56 -12.36
N LEU A 340 25.51 34.83 -11.82
CA LEU A 340 25.18 33.46 -12.18
C LEU A 340 23.71 33.38 -12.62
N ALA A 341 23.47 32.86 -13.80
CA ALA A 341 22.12 32.53 -14.23
C ALA A 341 21.56 31.40 -13.39
N GLN A 342 20.25 31.29 -13.29
CA GLN A 342 19.62 30.18 -12.60
C GLN A 342 20.10 28.84 -13.19
N ASN A 343 20.44 27.89 -12.32
CA ASN A 343 21.02 26.58 -12.61
C ASN A 343 22.43 26.57 -13.20
N SER A 344 23.09 27.74 -13.42
CA SER A 344 24.49 27.77 -13.79
C SER A 344 25.36 27.12 -12.72
N ARG A 345 26.37 26.38 -13.16
CA ARG A 345 27.32 25.60 -12.37
C ARG A 345 28.70 26.29 -12.38
N MET A 346 29.08 26.87 -11.25
CA MET A 346 30.39 27.48 -11.08
C MET A 346 31.36 26.53 -10.37
N ARG A 347 32.30 25.95 -11.11
CA ARG A 347 33.37 25.10 -10.56
C ARG A 347 34.49 25.95 -10.01
N LEU A 348 35.07 25.51 -8.89
CA LEU A 348 36.14 26.23 -8.20
C LEU A 348 37.33 25.31 -7.91
N LYS A 349 38.54 25.83 -8.11
CA LYS A 349 39.81 25.19 -7.71
C LYS A 349 40.87 26.21 -7.30
N MET A 350 41.80 25.75 -6.50
CA MET A 350 43.01 26.54 -6.18
C MET A 350 44.03 26.51 -7.30
N LYS A 351 44.97 27.44 -7.32
CA LYS A 351 46.12 27.52 -8.27
C LYS A 351 47.34 26.73 -7.80
N GLY A 352 47.40 26.33 -6.53
CA GLY A 352 48.49 25.55 -5.94
C GLY A 352 48.05 24.83 -4.70
N ASP A 353 48.82 23.85 -4.23
CA ASP A 353 48.60 23.23 -2.95
C ASP A 353 48.67 24.29 -1.86
N THR A 354 47.67 24.33 -0.98
CA THR A 354 47.63 25.33 0.08
C THR A 354 47.44 24.69 1.45
N THR A 355 48.24 25.19 2.39
CA THR A 355 48.04 24.99 3.83
C THR A 355 47.28 26.15 4.46
N SER A 356 46.82 27.10 3.62
CA SER A 356 46.17 28.33 4.06
C SER A 356 44.77 28.06 4.60
N ARG A 357 44.38 28.83 5.63
CA ARG A 357 43.04 28.84 6.17
C ARG A 357 42.09 29.54 5.21
N PHE A 358 41.00 28.85 4.78
CA PHE A 358 39.85 29.53 4.21
C PHE A 358 39.19 30.30 5.34
N GLY A 359 39.18 31.63 5.21
CA GLY A 359 38.69 32.48 6.32
C GLY A 359 37.19 32.51 6.44
N THR A 360 36.76 33.24 7.45
CA THR A 360 35.36 33.51 7.79
C THR A 360 34.61 34.04 6.56
N GLY A 361 33.54 33.31 6.17
CA GLY A 361 32.62 33.80 5.17
C GLY A 361 33.13 33.74 3.72
N PHE A 362 33.79 32.66 3.32
CA PHE A 362 34.30 32.46 1.96
C PHE A 362 33.27 32.79 0.86
N ILE A 363 32.01 32.43 1.05
CA ILE A 363 30.88 32.74 0.15
C ILE A 363 29.88 33.72 0.76
N SER A 364 30.18 34.31 1.90
CA SER A 364 29.20 35.07 2.72
C SER A 364 28.76 36.39 2.06
N ARG A 365 29.51 36.93 1.10
CA ARG A 365 29.12 38.13 0.34
C ARG A 365 28.39 37.79 -0.97
N SER A 366 28.23 36.52 -1.28
CA SER A 366 27.38 36.07 -2.38
C SER A 366 25.91 36.39 -2.09
N HIS A 367 25.11 36.57 -3.14
CA HIS A 367 23.71 36.90 -3.02
C HIS A 367 22.83 35.85 -3.74
N GLY A 368 21.78 35.36 -3.08
CA GLY A 368 20.84 34.41 -3.64
C GLY A 368 20.87 33.03 -2.97
N LYS A 369 20.19 32.08 -3.58
CA LYS A 369 20.13 30.68 -3.10
C LYS A 369 21.04 29.78 -3.92
N PHE A 370 21.79 28.92 -3.25
CA PHE A 370 22.80 28.08 -3.86
C PHE A 370 22.68 26.62 -3.38
N GLU A 371 23.08 25.71 -4.24
CA GLU A 371 23.43 24.34 -3.90
C GLU A 371 24.94 24.18 -3.99
N LEU A 372 25.54 23.41 -3.10
CA LEU A 372 26.96 23.07 -3.15
C LEU A 372 27.12 21.58 -3.47
N CYS A 373 27.98 21.26 -4.42
CA CYS A 373 28.30 19.89 -4.80
C CYS A 373 29.78 19.72 -5.16
N GLY A 374 30.19 18.48 -5.45
CA GLY A 374 31.58 18.17 -5.77
C GLY A 374 32.46 18.04 -4.55
N ASN A 375 33.77 17.86 -4.78
CA ASN A 375 34.74 17.53 -3.74
C ASN A 375 35.41 18.80 -3.19
N VAL A 376 35.23 19.08 -1.91
CA VAL A 376 35.86 20.27 -1.27
C VAL A 376 37.37 20.24 -1.32
N MET A 377 38.01 19.07 -1.53
CA MET A 377 39.47 18.95 -1.63
C MET A 377 40.03 19.63 -2.86
N SER A 378 39.22 19.92 -3.91
CA SER A 378 39.65 20.73 -5.07
C SER A 378 40.05 22.13 -4.67
N LEU A 379 39.48 22.65 -3.57
CA LEU A 379 39.86 23.94 -2.98
C LEU A 379 41.19 23.88 -2.22
N ALA A 380 41.78 22.69 -2.00
CA ALA A 380 43.02 22.49 -1.27
C ALA A 380 44.15 21.93 -2.17
N TYR A 381 43.81 21.06 -3.14
CA TYR A 381 44.78 20.25 -3.89
C TYR A 381 44.70 20.40 -5.42
N GLN A 382 44.07 21.45 -5.92
CA GLN A 382 43.93 21.70 -7.40
C GLN A 382 43.28 20.51 -8.12
N ASP A 383 43.96 20.05 -9.21
CA ASP A 383 43.56 18.93 -10.04
C ASP A 383 43.91 17.55 -9.41
N ASN A 384 44.72 17.54 -8.33
CA ASN A 384 45.15 16.31 -7.64
C ASN A 384 44.27 15.97 -6.41
N PHE A 385 43.05 16.48 -6.37
CA PHE A 385 42.16 16.33 -5.21
C PHE A 385 41.49 14.96 -5.14
N SER A 386 41.29 14.29 -6.26
CA SER A 386 40.62 12.99 -6.33
C SER A 386 41.44 11.95 -5.57
N GLY A 387 40.78 11.26 -4.59
CA GLY A 387 41.45 10.28 -3.74
C GLY A 387 42.19 10.86 -2.52
N GLN A 388 42.24 12.17 -2.34
CA GLN A 388 42.82 12.79 -1.15
C GLN A 388 41.87 12.59 0.05
N THR A 389 42.44 12.07 1.15
CA THR A 389 41.71 11.84 2.41
C THR A 389 42.36 12.56 3.60
N ALA A 390 43.48 13.27 3.39
CA ALA A 390 44.16 14.09 4.39
C ALA A 390 43.88 15.57 4.14
N LEU A 391 43.31 16.26 5.12
CA LEU A 391 43.04 17.71 5.00
C LEU A 391 44.12 18.51 5.75
N ASN A 392 44.83 19.35 5.02
CA ASN A 392 45.90 20.23 5.53
C ASN A 392 45.49 21.70 5.65
N THR A 393 44.24 22.01 5.35
CA THR A 393 43.65 23.36 5.45
C THR A 393 42.44 23.38 6.35
N THR A 394 41.79 24.52 6.57
CA THR A 394 40.54 24.66 7.35
C THR A 394 39.50 25.42 6.54
N PHE A 395 38.27 24.93 6.61
CA PHE A 395 37.06 25.56 6.07
C PHE A 395 36.25 26.27 7.18
N TYR A 396 36.93 26.87 8.15
CA TYR A 396 36.35 27.56 9.28
C TYR A 396 35.35 28.63 8.82
N GLN A 397 34.08 28.51 9.24
CA GLN A 397 32.99 29.44 8.87
C GLN A 397 32.87 29.69 7.36
N PHE A 398 33.12 28.68 6.53
CA PHE A 398 33.23 28.79 5.09
C PHE A 398 31.94 29.36 4.45
N ALA A 399 30.78 28.87 4.80
CA ALA A 399 29.46 29.35 4.36
C ALA A 399 28.68 29.98 5.52
N HIS A 400 29.38 30.60 6.46
CA HIS A 400 28.77 31.28 7.62
C HIS A 400 27.97 32.50 7.16
N ILE A 401 26.70 32.61 7.61
CA ILE A 401 25.86 33.78 7.40
C ILE A 401 25.89 34.62 8.68
N GLY A 402 26.37 35.90 8.58
CA GLY A 402 26.11 36.90 9.57
C GLY A 402 24.68 37.47 9.46
N GLU A 403 24.21 38.18 10.48
CA GLU A 403 22.81 38.64 10.59
C GLU A 403 22.27 39.51 9.43
N SER A 404 23.10 39.94 8.48
CA SER A 404 22.74 40.89 7.42
C SER A 404 23.00 40.42 6.00
N GLN A 405 23.12 39.11 5.73
CA GLN A 405 23.56 38.62 4.42
C GLN A 405 22.50 37.69 3.78
N ASP A 406 22.38 37.82 2.43
CA ASP A 406 21.36 37.13 1.62
C ASP A 406 21.92 35.92 0.85
N CYS A 407 23.00 35.30 1.34
CA CYS A 407 23.59 34.09 0.76
C CYS A 407 23.07 32.85 1.49
N TYR A 408 22.24 32.05 0.83
CA TYR A 408 21.63 30.88 1.43
C TYR A 408 22.01 29.60 0.68
N ILE A 409 22.53 28.62 1.42
CA ILE A 409 22.71 27.26 0.93
C ILE A 409 21.41 26.50 1.17
N THR A 410 20.88 25.86 0.11
CA THR A 410 19.63 25.09 0.18
C THR A 410 19.87 23.59 0.23
N SER A 411 20.94 23.10 -0.44
CA SER A 411 21.31 21.70 -0.48
C SER A 411 22.82 21.53 -0.50
N ILE A 412 23.33 20.50 0.15
CA ILE A 412 24.68 19.97 0.04
C ILE A 412 24.66 18.45 -0.22
N GLU A 413 23.56 17.92 -0.70
CA GLU A 413 23.33 16.47 -0.91
C GLU A 413 24.44 15.81 -1.75
N ASN A 414 24.98 16.55 -2.73
CA ASN A 414 26.03 16.09 -3.62
C ASN A 414 27.43 16.63 -3.25
N LEU A 415 27.58 17.19 -2.04
CA LEU A 415 28.88 17.63 -1.55
C LEU A 415 29.66 16.44 -0.98
N VAL A 416 30.95 16.37 -1.30
CA VAL A 416 31.87 15.34 -0.82
C VAL A 416 32.95 15.99 0.04
N MET A 417 33.06 15.50 1.28
CA MET A 417 34.06 15.93 2.26
C MET A 417 34.88 14.69 2.72
N PRO A 418 35.78 14.16 1.88
CA PRO A 418 36.36 12.82 2.04
C PRO A 418 37.50 12.76 3.06
N ALA A 419 37.75 13.83 3.83
CA ALA A 419 38.85 13.89 4.76
C ALA A 419 38.68 12.89 5.93
N MET A 420 39.63 11.98 6.08
CA MET A 420 39.74 11.01 7.16
C MET A 420 40.76 11.45 8.22
N THR A 421 41.77 12.24 7.84
CA THR A 421 42.81 12.76 8.72
C THR A 421 42.96 14.26 8.59
N PHE A 422 43.33 14.93 9.70
CA PHE A 422 43.41 16.37 9.79
C PHE A 422 44.72 16.82 10.41
N SER A 423 45.37 17.80 9.80
CA SER A 423 46.52 18.50 10.38
C SER A 423 46.13 19.76 11.15
N GLN A 424 44.90 20.24 10.96
CA GLN A 424 44.37 21.47 11.57
C GLN A 424 43.41 21.13 12.71
N THR A 425 43.29 22.04 13.68
CA THR A 425 42.46 21.82 14.88
C THR A 425 40.97 22.14 14.69
N THR A 426 40.62 22.93 13.66
CA THR A 426 39.24 23.37 13.37
C THR A 426 38.89 23.20 11.89
N PRO A 427 39.01 22.01 11.30
CA PRO A 427 38.95 21.83 9.85
C PRO A 427 37.61 22.24 9.25
N TYR A 428 36.50 21.95 9.91
CA TYR A 428 35.14 22.23 9.42
C TYR A 428 34.26 22.96 10.44
N ASN A 429 34.88 23.61 11.44
CA ASN A 429 34.11 24.33 12.46
C ASN A 429 33.24 25.42 11.83
N ALA A 430 31.97 25.47 12.24
CA ALA A 430 30.98 26.44 11.78
C ALA A 430 30.82 26.56 10.25
N MET A 431 31.14 25.51 9.47
CA MET A 431 31.21 25.57 8.01
C MET A 431 29.90 26.02 7.38
N PHE A 432 28.74 25.56 7.91
CA PHE A 432 27.40 25.91 7.44
C PHE A 432 26.58 26.68 8.50
N TYR A 433 27.24 27.39 9.38
CA TYR A 433 26.59 28.13 10.46
C TYR A 433 25.52 29.11 9.95
N GLY A 434 24.29 29.00 10.47
CA GLY A 434 23.19 29.92 10.18
C GLY A 434 22.48 29.68 8.81
N GLN A 435 22.77 28.60 8.12
CA GLN A 435 22.15 28.26 6.83
C GLN A 435 20.71 27.75 7.01
N LYS A 436 19.81 28.69 7.34
CA LYS A 436 18.42 28.40 7.71
C LYS A 436 17.57 27.72 6.63
N TYR A 437 17.97 27.76 5.36
CA TYR A 437 17.27 27.11 4.23
C TYR A 437 17.92 25.79 3.81
N LEU A 438 18.96 25.34 4.49
CA LEU A 438 19.60 24.06 4.22
C LEU A 438 18.65 22.93 4.62
N THR A 439 18.23 22.11 3.65
CA THR A 439 17.30 20.96 3.86
C THR A 439 17.99 19.62 3.65
N GLU A 440 18.86 19.50 2.66
CA GLU A 440 19.45 18.25 2.18
C GLU A 440 20.92 18.13 2.55
N VAL A 441 21.25 17.16 3.38
CA VAL A 441 22.61 16.84 3.87
C VAL A 441 22.86 15.34 3.68
N PRO A 442 23.95 14.92 3.01
CA PRO A 442 24.22 13.51 2.78
C PRO A 442 24.60 12.80 4.08
N LYS A 443 24.11 11.57 4.26
CA LYS A 443 24.39 10.76 5.46
C LYS A 443 25.88 10.48 5.65
N ASP A 444 26.63 10.25 4.58
CA ASP A 444 28.07 9.95 4.59
C ASP A 444 28.98 11.18 4.41
N LEU A 445 28.45 12.39 4.67
CA LEU A 445 29.22 13.65 4.53
C LEU A 445 30.53 13.64 5.31
N LEU A 446 30.52 13.05 6.51
CA LEU A 446 31.62 13.10 7.48
C LEU A 446 32.19 11.70 7.76
N PRO A 447 33.06 11.15 6.90
CA PRO A 447 33.50 9.76 6.96
C PRO A 447 34.59 9.48 8.01
N ALA A 448 35.18 10.50 8.65
CA ALA A 448 36.30 10.34 9.59
C ALA A 448 35.88 9.54 10.84
N THR A 449 36.63 8.49 11.16
CA THR A 449 36.44 7.63 12.32
C THR A 449 37.26 8.07 13.54
N GLU A 450 38.23 8.99 13.36
CA GLU A 450 39.08 9.53 14.40
C GLU A 450 39.14 11.07 14.32
N LEU A 451 38.82 11.76 15.41
CA LEU A 451 38.87 13.21 15.57
C LEU A 451 39.83 13.56 16.73
N THR A 452 41.13 13.51 16.44
CA THR A 452 42.18 13.60 17.48
C THR A 452 42.70 15.01 17.72
N GLN A 453 42.46 15.96 16.79
CA GLN A 453 42.88 17.35 16.97
C GLN A 453 41.98 18.08 17.96
N SER A 454 42.55 18.77 18.92
CA SER A 454 41.84 19.44 20.01
C SER A 454 41.98 20.97 19.93
N SER A 455 40.82 21.65 19.97
CA SER A 455 40.77 23.10 20.17
C SER A 455 39.51 23.47 20.98
N SER A 456 39.43 24.70 21.48
CA SER A 456 38.24 25.24 22.15
C SER A 456 37.01 25.36 21.26
N ASP A 457 37.22 25.40 19.93
CA ASP A 457 36.15 25.56 18.94
C ASP A 457 35.64 24.21 18.42
N GLY A 458 36.44 23.14 18.53
CA GLY A 458 36.12 21.79 18.08
C GLY A 458 36.28 21.58 16.57
N MET A 459 36.50 20.33 16.17
CA MET A 459 36.76 20.00 14.76
C MET A 459 35.51 20.20 13.87
N TYR A 460 34.36 19.72 14.34
CA TYR A 460 33.04 19.86 13.73
C TYR A 460 32.10 20.76 14.56
N GLY A 461 32.65 21.50 15.54
CA GLY A 461 31.86 22.39 16.38
C GLY A 461 31.07 23.39 15.58
N ASN A 462 29.82 23.67 15.98
CA ASN A 462 28.90 24.64 15.34
C ASN A 462 28.63 24.40 13.83
N MET A 463 29.00 23.24 13.27
CA MET A 463 29.02 23.04 11.81
C MET A 463 27.66 23.34 11.16
N PHE A 464 26.56 22.92 11.77
CA PHE A 464 25.19 23.14 11.30
C PHE A 464 24.36 23.98 12.30
N TYR A 465 25.03 24.78 13.14
CA TYR A 465 24.33 25.63 14.09
C TYR A 465 23.29 26.53 13.41
N GLY A 466 22.03 26.49 13.85
CA GLY A 466 20.96 27.33 13.32
C GLY A 466 20.46 26.95 11.92
N CYS A 467 20.76 25.77 11.40
CA CYS A 467 20.21 25.25 10.16
C CYS A 467 18.76 24.79 10.38
N SER A 468 17.85 25.72 10.59
CA SER A 468 16.50 25.49 11.11
C SER A 468 15.57 24.68 10.18
N SER A 469 15.86 24.61 8.87
CA SER A 469 15.10 23.79 7.89
C SER A 469 15.67 22.39 7.69
N MET A 470 16.82 22.05 8.27
CA MET A 470 17.45 20.75 8.12
C MET A 470 16.63 19.66 8.82
N THR A 471 16.23 18.62 8.08
CA THR A 471 15.38 17.53 8.60
C THR A 471 16.17 16.28 8.98
N SER A 472 17.34 16.07 8.37
CA SER A 472 18.18 14.89 8.56
C SER A 472 19.65 15.29 8.77
N ALA A 473 20.30 14.68 9.78
CA ALA A 473 21.72 14.88 10.07
C ALA A 473 22.60 13.84 9.35
N PRO A 474 23.89 14.16 9.05
CA PRO A 474 24.85 13.16 8.60
C PRO A 474 25.18 12.16 9.73
N ASP A 475 25.62 10.95 9.35
CA ASP A 475 26.17 9.99 10.29
C ASP A 475 27.51 10.48 10.86
N LEU A 476 27.79 10.10 12.10
CA LEU A 476 28.99 10.50 12.82
C LEU A 476 29.76 9.25 13.25
N PRO A 477 30.57 8.66 12.39
CA PRO A 477 31.19 7.35 12.62
C PRO A 477 32.41 7.38 13.58
N ALA A 478 32.80 8.56 14.09
CA ALA A 478 34.02 8.68 14.90
C ALA A 478 33.90 7.97 16.25
N THR A 479 34.77 6.98 16.47
CA THR A 479 34.92 6.24 17.72
C THR A 479 35.98 6.86 18.66
N THR A 480 36.92 7.63 18.09
CA THR A 480 37.95 8.40 18.82
C THR A 480 37.66 9.90 18.62
N ILE A 481 37.43 10.61 19.72
CA ILE A 481 37.00 12.01 19.68
C ILE A 481 37.85 12.88 20.61
N SER A 482 38.05 14.16 20.24
CA SER A 482 38.77 15.16 21.04
C SER A 482 37.81 16.10 21.76
N ASN A 483 38.35 16.99 22.60
CA ASN A 483 37.55 17.99 23.30
C ASN A 483 36.80 18.89 22.32
N TYR A 484 35.56 19.24 22.66
CA TYR A 484 34.68 20.13 21.91
C TYR A 484 34.32 19.68 20.48
N CYS A 485 34.72 18.47 20.01
CA CYS A 485 34.67 18.11 18.59
C CYS A 485 33.32 18.26 17.91
N TYR A 486 32.21 18.01 18.60
CA TYR A 486 30.84 18.13 18.11
C TYR A 486 30.01 19.17 18.89
N ARG A 487 30.67 20.07 19.63
CA ARG A 487 29.97 21.09 20.43
C ARG A 487 29.05 21.94 19.55
N ASN A 488 27.77 22.11 19.97
CA ASN A 488 26.75 22.91 19.33
C ASN A 488 26.45 22.50 17.86
N MET A 489 26.83 21.30 17.42
CA MET A 489 26.86 20.94 15.99
C MET A 489 25.51 21.12 15.31
N PHE A 490 24.40 20.78 15.94
CA PHE A 490 23.04 20.90 15.46
C PHE A 490 22.17 21.82 16.34
N GLU A 491 22.80 22.67 17.15
CA GLU A 491 22.05 23.61 18.01
C GLU A 491 21.15 24.51 17.18
N GLY A 492 19.84 24.56 17.50
CA GLY A 492 18.87 25.37 16.78
C GLY A 492 18.36 24.78 15.45
N CYS A 493 18.68 23.53 15.13
CA CYS A 493 18.10 22.81 13.99
C CYS A 493 16.66 22.36 14.32
N SER A 494 15.73 23.31 14.34
CA SER A 494 14.37 23.11 14.88
C SER A 494 13.52 22.11 14.09
N SER A 495 13.80 21.89 12.80
CA SER A 495 13.11 20.91 11.94
C SER A 495 13.78 19.53 11.92
N LEU A 496 14.87 19.32 12.66
CA LEU A 496 15.60 18.05 12.66
C LEU A 496 14.76 16.92 13.28
N VAL A 497 14.45 15.89 12.49
CA VAL A 497 13.72 14.68 12.92
C VAL A 497 14.59 13.43 12.87
N ASP A 498 15.52 13.36 11.93
CA ASP A 498 16.39 12.20 11.70
C ASP A 498 17.83 12.51 12.15
N ALA A 499 18.12 12.26 13.42
CA ALA A 499 19.46 12.36 14.01
C ALA A 499 20.32 11.15 13.66
N PRO A 500 21.66 11.20 13.84
CA PRO A 500 22.49 10.01 13.79
C PRO A 500 21.94 8.92 14.73
N LYS A 501 21.88 7.66 14.28
CA LYS A 501 21.31 6.57 15.11
C LYS A 501 22.08 6.32 16.38
N ILE A 502 23.40 6.48 16.33
CA ILE A 502 24.32 6.23 17.46
C ILE A 502 25.48 7.23 17.40
N LEU A 503 25.97 7.62 18.58
CA LEU A 503 27.25 8.32 18.75
C LEU A 503 28.30 7.31 19.24
N PRO A 504 29.09 6.69 18.35
CA PRO A 504 29.78 5.43 18.63
C PRO A 504 30.98 5.53 19.59
N ALA A 505 31.42 6.74 19.94
CA ALA A 505 32.53 6.93 20.85
C ALA A 505 32.18 6.46 22.28
N THR A 506 32.88 5.46 22.75
CA THR A 506 32.76 4.91 24.11
C THR A 506 33.64 5.65 25.15
N ALA A 507 34.68 6.35 24.68
CA ALA A 507 35.51 7.25 25.47
C ALA A 507 35.22 8.70 25.09
N VAL A 508 34.43 9.40 25.90
CA VAL A 508 34.06 10.79 25.67
C VAL A 508 35.04 11.77 26.33
N THR A 509 35.16 12.96 25.74
CA THR A 509 36.09 13.99 26.16
C THR A 509 35.34 15.25 26.61
N ASN A 510 36.06 16.24 27.15
CA ASN A 510 35.42 17.45 27.68
C ASN A 510 34.62 18.19 26.63
N TYR A 511 33.35 18.52 26.94
CA TYR A 511 32.41 19.25 26.10
C TYR A 511 32.17 18.69 24.69
N CYS A 512 32.52 17.41 24.42
CA CYS A 512 32.52 16.86 23.06
C CYS A 512 31.15 16.88 22.39
N TYR A 513 30.05 16.67 23.12
CA TYR A 513 28.66 16.72 22.66
C TYR A 513 27.84 17.81 23.35
N SER A 514 28.49 18.78 23.99
CA SER A 514 27.78 19.88 24.69
C SER A 514 26.90 20.66 23.71
N ASN A 515 25.63 20.93 24.08
CA ASN A 515 24.59 21.60 23.30
C ASN A 515 24.32 20.98 21.91
N MET A 516 24.71 19.74 21.66
CA MET A 516 24.73 19.19 20.29
C MET A 516 23.37 19.26 19.57
N PHE A 517 22.28 18.97 20.29
CA PHE A 517 20.90 19.03 19.79
C PHE A 517 20.05 20.07 20.54
N ASN A 518 20.66 21.03 21.20
CA ASN A 518 19.93 22.06 21.93
C ASN A 518 19.00 22.84 21.00
N GLY A 519 17.68 22.88 21.31
CA GLY A 519 16.67 23.55 20.50
C GLY A 519 16.20 22.78 19.25
N CYS A 520 16.55 21.48 19.09
CA CYS A 520 16.01 20.62 18.05
C CYS A 520 14.58 20.20 18.42
N SER A 521 13.62 21.11 18.28
CA SER A 521 12.25 20.94 18.79
C SER A 521 11.44 19.84 18.10
N SER A 522 11.78 19.46 16.85
CA SER A 522 11.13 18.39 16.10
C SER A 522 11.73 16.99 16.36
N LEU A 523 12.83 16.89 17.10
CA LEU A 523 13.50 15.61 17.36
C LEU A 523 12.65 14.73 18.29
N GLU A 524 12.28 13.53 17.82
CA GLU A 524 11.49 12.56 18.59
C GLU A 524 12.34 11.45 19.22
N ILE A 525 13.42 11.05 18.55
CA ILE A 525 14.29 9.95 18.95
C ILE A 525 15.71 10.49 19.07
N ALA A 526 16.30 10.38 20.25
CA ALA A 526 17.71 10.71 20.47
C ALA A 526 18.62 9.63 19.88
N PRO A 527 19.87 9.98 19.45
CA PRO A 527 20.89 8.99 19.15
C PRO A 527 21.21 8.14 20.40
N GLU A 528 21.64 6.89 20.19
CA GLU A 528 22.13 6.05 21.29
C GLU A 528 23.42 6.61 21.84
N LEU A 529 23.54 6.62 23.17
CA LEU A 529 24.70 7.08 23.93
C LEU A 529 25.39 5.87 24.60
N PRO A 530 26.31 5.19 23.92
CA PRO A 530 26.88 3.94 24.40
C PRO A 530 28.02 4.11 25.42
N ALA A 531 28.50 5.34 25.65
CA ALA A 531 29.62 5.59 26.53
C ALA A 531 29.30 5.21 27.99
N PRO A 532 29.89 4.16 28.56
CA PRO A 532 29.49 3.63 29.86
C PRO A 532 29.99 4.48 31.03
N ASN A 533 31.08 5.20 30.87
CA ASN A 533 31.72 5.92 31.96
C ASN A 533 32.30 7.28 31.50
N PRO A 534 31.48 8.32 31.33
CA PRO A 534 31.97 9.63 30.97
C PRO A 534 32.61 10.30 32.16
N SER A 535 33.95 10.19 32.27
CA SER A 535 34.72 10.95 33.27
C SER A 535 34.97 12.41 32.86
N ALA A 536 34.62 12.75 31.60
CA ALA A 536 34.86 14.06 30.99
C ALA A 536 33.88 15.12 31.49
N SER A 537 34.39 16.34 31.73
CA SER A 537 33.59 17.47 32.19
C SER A 537 32.59 17.90 31.13
N ARG A 538 31.30 17.97 31.48
CA ARG A 538 30.20 18.55 30.68
C ARG A 538 30.07 18.02 29.26
N CYS A 539 30.43 16.74 29.05
CA CYS A 539 30.43 16.14 27.68
C CYS A 539 29.05 16.10 27.02
N TYR A 540 27.95 15.99 27.79
CA TYR A 540 26.57 15.99 27.32
C TYR A 540 25.79 17.22 27.85
N GLN A 541 26.46 18.27 28.29
CA GLN A 541 25.81 19.48 28.84
C GLN A 541 24.82 20.04 27.82
N TYR A 542 23.57 20.34 28.23
CA TYR A 542 22.48 20.90 27.41
C TYR A 542 22.19 20.10 26.11
N MET A 543 22.60 18.86 26.04
CA MET A 543 22.60 18.09 24.77
C MET A 543 21.22 18.06 24.10
N PHE A 544 20.15 17.81 24.85
CA PHE A 544 18.76 17.78 24.39
C PHE A 544 17.91 18.89 25.00
N SER A 545 18.51 19.95 25.51
CA SER A 545 17.79 21.08 26.05
C SER A 545 16.89 21.69 24.96
N GLY A 546 15.60 21.93 25.28
CA GLY A 546 14.64 22.45 24.30
C GLY A 546 14.14 21.51 23.23
N CYS A 547 14.49 20.21 23.26
CA CYS A 547 13.92 19.17 22.38
C CYS A 547 12.50 18.81 22.86
N SER A 548 11.52 19.67 22.58
CA SER A 548 10.17 19.58 23.16
C SER A 548 9.38 18.35 22.70
N ASN A 549 9.68 17.78 21.53
CA ASN A 549 8.99 16.60 20.98
C ASN A 549 9.70 15.27 21.26
N LEU A 550 10.77 15.30 22.06
CA LEU A 550 11.57 14.10 22.32
C LEU A 550 10.77 13.06 23.11
N LYS A 551 10.73 11.81 22.61
CA LYS A 551 9.93 10.69 23.14
C LYS A 551 10.78 9.48 23.55
N TYR A 552 12.01 9.38 23.03
CA TYR A 552 12.89 8.24 23.28
C TYR A 552 14.33 8.67 23.48
N ILE A 553 14.94 8.20 24.59
CA ILE A 553 16.39 8.33 24.87
C ILE A 553 16.93 6.98 25.32
N LYS A 554 18.04 6.53 24.72
CA LYS A 554 18.82 5.37 25.18
C LYS A 554 20.19 5.85 25.66
N CYS A 555 20.42 5.78 26.98
CA CYS A 555 21.66 6.23 27.61
C CYS A 555 22.25 5.12 28.51
N LEU A 556 23.37 4.53 28.08
CA LEU A 556 24.00 3.39 28.72
C LEU A 556 25.07 3.77 29.76
N LEU A 557 24.99 4.97 30.31
CA LEU A 557 25.84 5.36 31.43
C LEU A 557 25.74 4.36 32.61
N ASN A 558 26.87 3.90 33.10
CA ASN A 558 26.97 2.97 34.25
C ASN A 558 27.56 3.62 35.52
N VAL A 559 27.60 4.95 35.57
CA VAL A 559 28.04 5.70 36.75
C VAL A 559 26.87 6.45 37.38
N PRO A 560 26.86 6.62 38.71
CA PRO A 560 25.82 7.36 39.39
C PRO A 560 25.68 8.80 38.86
N VAL A 561 24.44 9.23 38.61
CA VAL A 561 24.13 10.60 38.21
C VAL A 561 24.53 11.53 39.35
N SER A 562 25.54 12.38 39.10
CA SER A 562 26.03 13.31 40.10
C SER A 562 25.24 14.62 40.12
N SER A 563 25.06 15.20 41.31
CA SER A 563 24.58 16.58 41.46
C SER A 563 25.64 17.58 41.04
N GLY A 564 25.25 18.67 40.34
CA GLY A 564 26.15 19.77 39.99
C GLY A 564 26.66 19.76 38.56
N ASN A 565 27.83 20.36 38.31
CA ASN A 565 28.42 20.55 36.97
C ASN A 565 28.98 19.27 36.31
N GLY A 566 28.33 18.13 36.51
CA GLY A 566 28.73 16.83 35.93
C GLY A 566 28.56 16.72 34.40
N PRO A 567 28.82 15.53 33.86
CA PRO A 567 28.71 15.25 32.42
C PRO A 567 27.37 15.64 31.80
N LEU A 568 26.27 15.50 32.54
CA LEU A 568 24.89 15.63 32.12
C LEU A 568 24.21 16.94 32.60
N TYR A 569 24.97 17.99 32.89
CA TYR A 569 24.41 19.24 33.39
C TYR A 569 23.34 19.81 32.45
N ASN A 570 22.07 19.97 32.91
CA ASN A 570 20.91 20.43 32.14
C ASN A 570 20.66 19.75 30.80
N TRP A 571 21.09 18.50 30.63
CA TRP A 571 21.12 17.82 29.33
C TRP A 571 19.73 17.59 28.70
N VAL A 572 18.64 17.55 29.51
CA VAL A 572 17.23 17.39 29.08
C VAL A 572 16.34 18.56 29.55
N GLN A 573 16.90 19.73 29.76
CA GLN A 573 16.14 20.89 30.17
C GLN A 573 15.09 21.27 29.13
N GLY A 574 13.80 21.43 29.53
CA GLY A 574 12.70 21.77 28.61
C GLY A 574 12.21 20.63 27.72
N VAL A 575 12.67 19.41 27.95
CA VAL A 575 12.05 18.19 27.37
C VAL A 575 10.70 17.96 28.06
N GLN A 576 9.64 17.68 27.29
CA GLN A 576 8.30 17.52 27.85
C GLN A 576 8.21 16.32 28.80
N SER A 577 7.43 16.50 29.87
CA SER A 577 7.07 15.45 30.82
C SER A 577 5.91 14.62 30.26
N LEU A 578 6.21 13.44 29.68
CA LEU A 578 5.21 12.58 29.03
C LEU A 578 5.35 11.15 29.53
N SER A 579 4.28 10.60 30.12
CA SER A 579 4.21 9.20 30.58
C SER A 579 4.24 8.16 29.44
N THR A 580 4.09 8.59 28.19
CA THR A 580 4.17 7.75 26.99
C THR A 580 5.56 7.67 26.40
N SER A 581 6.51 8.47 26.92
CA SER A 581 7.89 8.51 26.43
C SER A 581 8.78 7.53 27.19
N THR A 582 9.82 7.02 26.52
CA THR A 582 10.66 5.92 27.04
C THR A 582 12.10 6.38 27.27
N PHE A 583 12.62 6.07 28.45
CA PHE A 583 14.03 6.22 28.81
C PHE A 583 14.66 4.86 29.05
N VAL A 584 15.58 4.43 28.15
CA VAL A 584 16.31 3.19 28.27
C VAL A 584 17.64 3.44 28.94
N LYS A 585 17.91 2.74 30.05
CA LYS A 585 19.09 2.94 30.90
C LYS A 585 19.91 1.65 31.08
N HIS A 586 21.15 1.80 31.57
CA HIS A 586 21.90 0.66 32.11
C HIS A 586 21.14 0.09 33.34
N PRO A 587 20.97 -1.23 33.46
CA PRO A 587 20.16 -1.87 34.50
C PRO A 587 20.61 -1.51 35.94
N ASP A 588 21.91 -1.41 36.16
CA ASP A 588 22.48 -1.17 37.50
C ASP A 588 22.39 0.29 37.98
N ILE A 589 21.89 1.22 37.13
CA ILE A 589 21.91 2.65 37.46
C ILE A 589 20.51 3.16 37.79
N VAL A 590 20.40 3.85 38.90
CA VAL A 590 19.19 4.57 39.31
C VAL A 590 19.26 6.00 38.80
N TRP A 591 18.27 6.38 38.01
CA TRP A 591 18.13 7.73 37.45
C TRP A 591 17.01 8.49 38.17
N PRO A 592 17.31 9.59 38.91
CA PRO A 592 16.28 10.49 39.40
C PRO A 592 15.66 11.30 38.26
N ASP A 593 14.47 11.87 38.47
CA ASP A 593 13.89 12.86 37.57
C ASP A 593 14.74 14.13 37.55
N ALA A 594 14.88 14.74 36.37
CA ALA A 594 15.48 16.07 36.26
C ALA A 594 14.53 17.09 36.89
N GLU A 595 15.07 17.97 37.70
CA GLU A 595 14.33 19.07 38.33
C GLU A 595 14.56 20.37 37.56
N ASP A 596 13.46 21.07 37.23
CA ASP A 596 13.55 22.46 36.75
C ASP A 596 14.14 23.36 37.82
N ARG A 597 14.92 24.32 37.41
CA ARG A 597 15.55 25.28 38.33
C ARG A 597 14.48 26.11 38.99
N PRO A 598 14.32 26.10 40.34
CA PRO A 598 13.43 27.03 41.02
C PRO A 598 13.89 28.47 40.74
N GLY A 599 12.95 29.39 40.54
CA GLY A 599 13.23 30.79 40.26
C GLY A 599 13.89 31.58 41.41
N ASP A 600 14.27 30.92 42.53
CA ASP A 600 14.86 31.49 43.74
C ASP A 600 16.41 31.50 43.76
N GLY A 601 17.05 31.05 42.68
CA GLY A 601 18.52 31.04 42.58
C GLY A 601 19.21 29.88 43.28
N THR A 602 18.49 28.96 43.90
CA THR A 602 19.07 27.75 44.49
C THR A 602 19.30 26.67 43.39
N TRP A 603 20.49 26.04 43.38
CA TRP A 603 20.83 25.00 42.43
C TRP A 603 20.02 23.75 42.76
N GLY A 604 19.13 23.34 41.83
CA GLY A 604 18.33 22.11 41.94
C GLY A 604 19.21 20.89 42.11
N LYS A 605 18.77 19.91 42.90
CA LYS A 605 19.54 18.75 43.34
C LYS A 605 19.82 17.75 42.19
N TYR A 606 19.04 17.78 41.10
CA TYR A 606 19.08 16.76 40.04
C TYR A 606 18.99 17.35 38.61
N LEU A 607 19.78 18.41 38.33
CA LEU A 607 19.88 18.98 36.96
C LEU A 607 20.40 17.98 35.89
N SER A 608 20.88 16.83 36.33
CA SER A 608 21.47 15.78 35.51
C SER A 608 20.59 14.52 35.42
N GLY A 609 19.33 14.53 35.89
CA GLY A 609 18.42 13.40 35.89
C GLY A 609 17.85 13.05 34.51
N LYS A 610 17.01 12.00 34.47
CA LYS A 610 16.18 11.66 33.29
C LYS A 610 15.03 12.66 33.12
N PRO A 611 14.37 12.76 31.95
CA PRO A 611 13.14 13.54 31.80
C PRO A 611 12.06 13.06 32.80
N ARG A 612 11.31 13.99 33.37
CA ARG A 612 10.30 13.72 34.38
C ARG A 612 9.17 12.87 33.83
N ASP A 613 8.69 11.93 34.64
CA ASP A 613 7.52 11.06 34.36
C ASP A 613 7.68 10.10 33.15
N TRP A 614 8.87 10.02 32.55
CA TRP A 614 9.12 9.07 31.46
C TRP A 614 9.16 7.62 31.97
N GLN A 615 8.64 6.69 31.15
CA GLN A 615 8.77 5.25 31.41
C GLN A 615 10.24 4.84 31.37
N VAL A 616 10.68 4.11 32.39
CA VAL A 616 12.06 3.64 32.49
C VAL A 616 12.11 2.16 32.10
N VAL A 617 12.99 1.82 31.17
CA VAL A 617 13.23 0.45 30.71
C VAL A 617 14.72 0.15 30.89
N ASP A 618 15.02 -1.04 31.42
CA ASP A 618 16.40 -1.54 31.47
C ASP A 618 16.84 -1.99 30.10
N ALA A 619 18.07 -1.63 29.71
CA ALA A 619 18.65 -2.13 28.48
C ALA A 619 19.00 -3.62 28.61
N ASP A 620 18.82 -4.38 27.53
CA ASP A 620 19.44 -5.70 27.38
C ASP A 620 20.94 -5.47 27.17
N VAL A 621 21.77 -5.80 28.17
CA VAL A 621 23.22 -5.53 28.20
C VAL A 621 24.03 -6.83 28.00
#